data_19c13748fcaf993ae4860c566af08d59
#
_entry.id   19c13748fcaf993ae4860c566af08d59
#
_cell.length_a   1.000
_cell.length_b   1.000
_cell.length_c   1.000
_cell.angle_alpha   90.00
_cell.angle_beta   90.00
_cell.angle_gamma   90.00
#
_symmetry.space_group_name_H-M   'P 1'
#
loop_
_entity.id
_entity.type
_entity.pdbx_description
1 polymer ?
#
loop_
_entity_poly.entity_id
_entity_poly.type
_entity_poly.pdbx_seq_one_letter_code
_entity_poly.pdbx_strand_id
1 'polypeptide(L)'
;GQNEIRLMDMDLNKSYQTYGGAVKGKSVTNEPASIQGKTYDDVIGVQAKSHIKIDLHKNASRFQAQVGIADSHIDYTDKSLTVIPFVDGTKMYFDTRKNAKTFVGLEGKDGKVHPGSVLFILKGDDKELYNSGIVKLGDAPKTIDIPLNGIKILDLIVEPTDDGPSGDHALWITPQIEYMEIIPSIISTSYQGKGPEVSSGTEKKLLDKIKRLPQQGLPLENTSFDWLLQPSRSKAGIYATPDGKSILLSNGMVARMFRVLPNLSTLDIFNRMTGESMLRAVSSEGSLNSQI
;
A
#
# COMPACT_ATOMS: atom_id res chain seq x y z
N GLY A 1 17.95 -29.68 -17.65
CA GLY A 1 16.48 -29.73 -17.78
C GLY A 1 15.93 -28.35 -17.47
N GLN A 2 14.78 -28.04 -17.99
CA GLN A 2 14.06 -26.79 -17.70
C GLN A 2 13.32 -26.96 -16.36
N ASN A 3 13.52 -26.00 -15.47
CA ASN A 3 12.87 -25.95 -14.16
C ASN A 3 11.77 -24.91 -14.19
N GLU A 4 10.88 -24.95 -13.22
CA GLU A 4 9.78 -24.01 -13.06
C GLU A 4 9.69 -23.53 -11.60
N ILE A 5 9.41 -22.27 -11.39
CA ILE A 5 9.10 -21.70 -10.09
C ILE A 5 7.83 -20.88 -10.18
N ARG A 6 6.92 -21.10 -9.22
CA ARG A 6 5.70 -20.28 -9.07
C ARG A 6 6.02 -19.08 -8.17
N LEU A 7 5.45 -17.94 -8.49
CA LEU A 7 5.61 -16.76 -7.64
C LEU A 7 5.03 -16.98 -6.22
N MET A 8 4.07 -17.90 -6.09
CA MET A 8 3.54 -18.35 -4.78
C MET A 8 4.62 -18.89 -3.84
N ASP A 9 5.69 -19.46 -4.39
CA ASP A 9 6.79 -20.06 -3.64
C ASP A 9 7.93 -19.06 -3.34
N MET A 10 7.82 -17.83 -3.84
CA MET A 10 8.81 -16.76 -3.66
C MET A 10 8.50 -15.84 -2.48
N ASP A 11 9.47 -15.04 -2.06
CA ASP A 11 9.32 -14.07 -0.96
C ASP A 11 8.69 -12.76 -1.45
N LEU A 12 7.36 -12.66 -1.36
CA LEU A 12 6.61 -11.48 -1.76
C LEU A 12 6.76 -10.28 -0.82
N ASN A 13 7.34 -10.45 0.37
CA ASN A 13 7.55 -9.33 1.31
C ASN A 13 8.49 -8.26 0.75
N LYS A 14 9.29 -8.60 -0.25
CA LYS A 14 10.18 -7.67 -0.96
C LYS A 14 9.47 -6.85 -2.04
N SER A 15 8.23 -7.18 -2.38
CA SER A 15 7.45 -6.44 -3.37
C SER A 15 6.97 -5.10 -2.80
N TYR A 16 6.70 -4.15 -3.70
CA TYR A 16 6.10 -2.87 -3.36
C TYR A 16 4.61 -2.87 -3.66
N GLN A 17 3.83 -2.23 -2.81
CA GLN A 17 2.42 -1.94 -3.02
C GLN A 17 2.05 -0.65 -2.29
N THR A 18 1.19 0.17 -2.90
CA THR A 18 0.79 1.46 -2.29
C THR A 18 -0.04 1.24 -1.02
N TYR A 19 -0.92 0.23 -1.03
CA TYR A 19 -1.82 -0.08 0.08
C TYR A 19 -1.79 -1.56 0.40
N GLY A 20 -1.58 -1.91 1.66
CA GLY A 20 -1.45 -3.30 2.09
C GLY A 20 -0.19 -3.98 1.58
N GLY A 21 -0.24 -5.29 1.43
CA GLY A 21 0.82 -6.12 0.89
C GLY A 21 0.24 -7.18 -0.04
N ALA A 22 1.07 -7.77 -0.90
CA ALA A 22 0.68 -8.88 -1.74
C ALA A 22 0.21 -10.08 -0.90
N VAL A 23 -0.88 -10.72 -1.29
CA VAL A 23 -1.52 -11.83 -0.58
C VAL A 23 -1.45 -13.09 -1.41
N LYS A 24 -0.94 -14.17 -0.85
CA LYS A 24 -0.87 -15.49 -1.50
C LYS A 24 -2.16 -16.27 -1.32
N GLY A 25 -2.67 -16.88 -2.40
CA GLY A 25 -3.82 -17.77 -2.38
C GLY A 25 -5.17 -17.08 -2.19
N LYS A 26 -5.20 -15.76 -2.19
CA LYS A 26 -6.41 -14.97 -1.94
C LYS A 26 -6.36 -13.65 -2.69
N SER A 27 -7.49 -12.93 -2.72
CA SER A 27 -7.52 -11.54 -3.11
C SER A 27 -6.81 -10.66 -2.08
N VAL A 28 -6.47 -9.44 -2.44
CA VAL A 28 -5.84 -8.46 -1.52
C VAL A 28 -6.72 -8.12 -0.33
N THR A 29 -8.03 -8.33 -0.43
CA THR A 29 -9.00 -8.18 0.68
C THR A 29 -9.06 -9.38 1.61
N ASN A 30 -8.19 -10.38 1.39
CA ASN A 30 -8.14 -11.62 2.15
C ASN A 30 -9.36 -12.56 1.96
N GLU A 31 -10.18 -12.27 0.95
CA GLU A 31 -11.29 -13.12 0.51
C GLU A 31 -10.80 -14.18 -0.50
N PRO A 32 -11.57 -15.26 -0.73
CA PRO A 32 -11.28 -16.17 -1.84
C PRO A 32 -11.11 -15.40 -3.14
N ALA A 33 -10.05 -15.69 -3.89
CA ALA A 33 -9.80 -15.03 -5.16
C ALA A 33 -10.71 -15.66 -6.24
N SER A 34 -11.62 -14.88 -6.79
CA SER A 34 -12.48 -15.32 -7.88
C SER A 34 -12.61 -14.28 -8.98
N ILE A 35 -12.85 -14.71 -10.20
CA ILE A 35 -13.20 -13.87 -11.35
C ILE A 35 -14.39 -14.53 -12.06
N GLN A 36 -15.47 -13.77 -12.26
CA GLN A 36 -16.72 -14.28 -12.84
C GLN A 36 -17.23 -15.52 -12.10
N GLY A 37 -17.10 -15.56 -10.78
CA GLY A 37 -17.52 -16.67 -9.93
C GLY A 37 -16.61 -17.90 -9.93
N LYS A 38 -15.57 -17.94 -10.75
CA LYS A 38 -14.57 -19.02 -10.75
C LYS A 38 -13.48 -18.69 -9.73
N THR A 39 -13.24 -19.59 -8.77
CA THR A 39 -12.22 -19.45 -7.74
C THR A 39 -10.86 -19.97 -8.21
N TYR A 40 -9.78 -19.33 -7.71
CA TYR A 40 -8.39 -19.66 -7.99
C TYR A 40 -7.60 -19.75 -6.68
N ASP A 41 -6.83 -20.83 -6.52
CA ASP A 41 -6.00 -21.06 -5.32
C ASP A 41 -4.53 -20.68 -5.55
N ASP A 42 -4.00 -20.90 -6.75
CA ASP A 42 -2.66 -20.48 -7.14
C ASP A 42 -2.71 -19.05 -7.69
N VAL A 43 -2.73 -18.09 -6.78
CA VAL A 43 -2.98 -16.69 -7.12
C VAL A 43 -2.23 -15.76 -6.15
N ILE A 44 -1.83 -14.61 -6.66
CA ILE A 44 -1.33 -13.49 -5.86
C ILE A 44 -2.26 -12.32 -6.02
N GLY A 45 -2.92 -11.92 -4.92
CA GLY A 45 -3.75 -10.73 -4.85
C GLY A 45 -2.92 -9.49 -4.52
N VAL A 46 -3.09 -8.44 -5.32
CA VAL A 46 -2.41 -7.16 -5.14
C VAL A 46 -3.37 -6.00 -5.34
N GLN A 47 -3.05 -4.85 -4.73
CA GLN A 47 -3.75 -3.58 -4.96
C GLN A 47 -2.92 -2.72 -5.92
N ALA A 48 -3.56 -2.10 -6.91
CA ALA A 48 -2.87 -1.09 -7.70
C ALA A 48 -2.58 0.17 -6.84
N LYS A 49 -1.43 0.73 -6.93
CA LYS A 49 -0.22 0.40 -7.68
C LYS A 49 0.59 -0.67 -6.96
N SER A 50 1.01 -1.69 -7.68
CA SER A 50 1.91 -2.71 -7.14
C SER A 50 3.06 -2.99 -8.08
N HIS A 51 4.17 -3.47 -7.52
CA HIS A 51 5.37 -3.77 -8.27
C HIS A 51 6.10 -4.96 -7.64
N ILE A 52 6.24 -6.04 -8.38
CA ILE A 52 7.06 -7.19 -8.04
C ILE A 52 8.26 -7.18 -8.99
N LYS A 53 9.47 -7.05 -8.45
CA LYS A 53 10.71 -7.03 -9.22
C LYS A 53 11.48 -8.33 -9.01
N ILE A 54 11.86 -8.99 -10.10
CA ILE A 54 12.45 -10.33 -10.07
C ILE A 54 13.80 -10.30 -10.78
N ASP A 55 14.86 -10.72 -10.09
CA ASP A 55 16.14 -11.01 -10.74
C ASP A 55 16.08 -12.41 -11.37
N LEU A 56 16.12 -12.45 -12.67
CA LEU A 56 16.11 -13.69 -13.47
C LEU A 56 17.52 -14.22 -13.71
N HIS A 57 18.56 -13.50 -13.31
CA HIS A 57 19.96 -13.86 -13.53
C HIS A 57 20.31 -14.14 -15.02
N LYS A 58 19.51 -13.61 -15.96
CA LYS A 58 19.56 -13.95 -17.41
C LYS A 58 19.38 -15.43 -17.71
N ASN A 59 18.71 -16.15 -16.83
CA ASN A 59 18.67 -17.61 -16.82
C ASN A 59 17.22 -18.15 -16.96
N ALA A 60 16.25 -17.26 -17.16
CA ALA A 60 14.87 -17.62 -17.42
C ALA A 60 14.57 -17.67 -18.93
N SER A 61 13.64 -18.53 -19.31
CA SER A 61 13.22 -18.73 -20.70
C SER A 61 11.81 -18.19 -20.97
N ARG A 62 10.91 -18.22 -19.98
CA ARG A 62 9.47 -17.93 -20.20
C ARG A 62 8.80 -17.47 -18.93
N PHE A 63 7.84 -16.57 -19.06
CA PHE A 63 6.87 -16.21 -18.00
C PHE A 63 5.45 -16.51 -18.48
N GLN A 64 4.67 -17.13 -17.63
CA GLN A 64 3.26 -17.41 -17.88
C GLN A 64 2.41 -16.99 -16.68
N ALA A 65 1.22 -16.45 -16.95
CA ALA A 65 0.21 -16.11 -15.96
C ALA A 65 -1.16 -15.92 -16.65
N GLN A 66 -2.21 -15.86 -15.85
CA GLN A 66 -3.42 -15.13 -16.21
C GLN A 66 -3.58 -13.94 -15.28
N VAL A 67 -4.27 -12.90 -15.73
CA VAL A 67 -4.48 -11.68 -14.95
C VAL A 67 -5.92 -11.20 -15.06
N GLY A 68 -6.41 -10.61 -13.99
CA GLY A 68 -7.76 -10.04 -13.95
C GLY A 68 -8.00 -9.31 -12.64
N ILE A 69 -9.22 -8.81 -12.46
CA ILE A 69 -9.66 -8.17 -11.20
C ILE A 69 -10.54 -9.15 -10.45
N ALA A 70 -10.26 -9.31 -9.16
CA ALA A 70 -11.06 -10.17 -8.28
C ALA A 70 -12.50 -9.67 -8.18
N ASP A 71 -13.44 -10.61 -8.18
CA ASP A 71 -14.82 -10.31 -7.83
C ASP A 71 -14.84 -9.63 -6.45
N SER A 72 -15.61 -8.56 -6.33
CA SER A 72 -15.75 -7.84 -5.08
C SER A 72 -17.18 -7.96 -4.58
N HIS A 73 -17.31 -8.38 -3.33
CA HIS A 73 -18.61 -8.47 -2.63
C HIS A 73 -18.64 -7.50 -1.43
N ILE A 74 -17.81 -6.45 -1.46
CA ILE A 74 -17.71 -5.52 -0.34
C ILE A 74 -18.88 -4.53 -0.39
N ASP A 75 -19.68 -4.54 0.66
CA ASP A 75 -20.67 -3.50 0.89
C ASP A 75 -20.02 -2.32 1.63
N TYR A 76 -19.65 -1.28 0.89
CA TYR A 76 -19.05 -0.07 1.46
C TYR A 76 -20.03 0.78 2.27
N THR A 77 -21.32 0.45 2.27
CA THR A 77 -22.32 1.08 3.15
C THR A 77 -22.38 0.43 4.54
N ASP A 78 -21.70 -0.70 4.72
CA ASP A 78 -21.59 -1.41 6.00
C ASP A 78 -20.91 -0.52 7.06
N LYS A 79 -21.70 -0.07 8.03
CA LYS A 79 -21.27 0.80 9.12
C LYS A 79 -20.24 0.15 10.06
N SER A 80 -20.00 -1.17 9.94
CA SER A 80 -18.97 -1.87 10.69
C SER A 80 -17.57 -1.72 10.09
N LEU A 81 -17.44 -1.16 8.88
CA LEU A 81 -16.15 -0.84 8.30
C LEU A 81 -15.51 0.34 9.05
N THR A 82 -14.24 0.22 9.35
CA THR A 82 -13.44 1.35 9.83
C THR A 82 -13.05 2.23 8.66
N VAL A 83 -13.38 3.52 8.74
CA VAL A 83 -13.11 4.50 7.70
C VAL A 83 -12.01 5.45 8.17
N ILE A 84 -10.94 5.55 7.39
CA ILE A 84 -9.85 6.51 7.63
C ILE A 84 -9.90 7.57 6.53
N PRO A 85 -10.26 8.82 6.86
CA PRO A 85 -10.26 9.90 5.90
C PRO A 85 -8.83 10.40 5.64
N PHE A 86 -8.52 10.71 4.38
CA PHE A 86 -7.30 11.39 3.98
C PHE A 86 -7.48 12.91 3.93
N VAL A 87 -6.36 13.63 3.88
CA VAL A 87 -6.33 15.09 3.81
C VAL A 87 -6.95 15.64 2.53
N ASP A 88 -6.93 14.88 1.45
CA ASP A 88 -7.52 15.21 0.16
C ASP A 88 -9.04 14.91 0.06
N GLY A 89 -9.62 14.38 1.13
CA GLY A 89 -11.04 14.04 1.22
C GLY A 89 -11.38 12.61 0.79
N THR A 90 -10.41 11.86 0.27
CA THR A 90 -10.62 10.43 0.00
C THR A 90 -10.71 9.63 1.30
N LYS A 91 -11.30 8.45 1.26
CA LYS A 91 -11.45 7.59 2.42
C LYS A 91 -10.93 6.19 2.14
N MET A 92 -10.26 5.62 3.12
CA MET A 92 -9.81 4.23 3.11
C MET A 92 -10.70 3.41 4.04
N TYR A 93 -11.12 2.25 3.57
CA TYR A 93 -12.01 1.33 4.27
C TYR A 93 -11.26 0.09 4.72
N PHE A 94 -11.47 -0.31 5.97
CA PHE A 94 -10.92 -1.53 6.57
C PHE A 94 -12.02 -2.35 7.23
N ASP A 95 -11.99 -3.67 7.04
CA ASP A 95 -12.81 -4.59 7.80
C ASP A 95 -12.05 -5.09 9.04
N THR A 96 -12.29 -4.43 10.16
CA THR A 96 -11.61 -4.77 11.43
C THR A 96 -12.19 -6.02 12.11
N ARG A 97 -13.32 -6.55 11.64
CA ARG A 97 -13.93 -7.78 12.20
C ARG A 97 -13.12 -9.01 11.85
N LYS A 98 -12.47 -9.01 10.70
CA LYS A 98 -11.68 -10.15 10.21
C LYS A 98 -10.24 -10.10 10.69
N ASN A 99 -9.67 -8.93 10.67
CA ASN A 99 -8.29 -8.66 11.12
C ASN A 99 -8.07 -7.14 10.97
N ALA A 100 -7.45 -6.50 11.93
CA ALA A 100 -7.18 -5.05 11.91
C ALA A 100 -6.32 -4.58 10.70
N LYS A 101 -5.82 -5.49 9.88
CA LYS A 101 -5.01 -5.20 8.69
C LYS A 101 -5.73 -5.44 7.36
N THR A 102 -7.01 -5.86 7.39
CA THR A 102 -7.72 -6.15 6.15
C THR A 102 -8.17 -4.86 5.49
N PHE A 103 -7.41 -4.43 4.49
CA PHE A 103 -7.79 -3.37 3.58
C PHE A 103 -8.95 -3.84 2.68
N VAL A 104 -9.97 -3.00 2.51
CA VAL A 104 -11.14 -3.35 1.69
C VAL A 104 -11.36 -2.41 0.51
N GLY A 105 -10.91 -1.17 0.57
CA GLY A 105 -11.03 -0.28 -0.58
C GLY A 105 -10.73 1.18 -0.28
N LEU A 106 -10.73 1.97 -1.34
CA LEU A 106 -10.56 3.42 -1.34
C LEU A 106 -11.75 4.09 -2.01
N GLU A 107 -12.18 5.20 -1.44
CA GLU A 107 -13.12 6.11 -2.07
C GLU A 107 -12.37 7.04 -3.02
N GLY A 108 -12.88 7.20 -4.24
CA GLY A 108 -12.32 8.15 -5.20
C GLY A 108 -12.59 9.61 -4.80
N LYS A 109 -12.00 10.55 -5.53
CA LYS A 109 -12.17 11.99 -5.29
C LYS A 109 -13.61 12.49 -5.50
N ASP A 110 -14.41 11.75 -6.23
CA ASP A 110 -15.84 12.00 -6.45
C ASP A 110 -16.74 11.48 -5.33
N GLY A 111 -16.14 10.92 -4.26
CA GLY A 111 -16.86 10.37 -3.12
C GLY A 111 -17.50 9.01 -3.38
N LYS A 112 -17.08 8.30 -4.43
CA LYS A 112 -17.59 6.97 -4.78
C LYS A 112 -16.48 5.93 -4.74
N VAL A 113 -16.86 4.70 -4.41
CA VAL A 113 -16.00 3.54 -4.62
C VAL A 113 -16.27 3.03 -6.03
N HIS A 114 -15.29 3.17 -6.90
CA HIS A 114 -15.40 2.72 -8.28
C HIS A 114 -15.15 1.22 -8.40
N PRO A 115 -15.81 0.56 -9.37
CA PRO A 115 -15.38 -0.76 -9.82
C PRO A 115 -13.92 -0.68 -10.24
N GLY A 116 -13.10 -1.68 -9.84
CA GLY A 116 -11.69 -1.68 -10.17
C GLY A 116 -11.42 -1.69 -11.66
N SER A 117 -10.43 -0.93 -12.09
CA SER A 117 -9.88 -0.98 -13.45
C SER A 117 -8.37 -0.73 -13.44
N VAL A 118 -7.60 -1.68 -13.99
CA VAL A 118 -6.14 -1.68 -13.90
C VAL A 118 -5.47 -1.97 -15.25
N LEU A 119 -4.18 -1.69 -15.29
CA LEU A 119 -3.26 -2.11 -16.33
C LEU A 119 -2.26 -3.09 -15.74
N PHE A 120 -2.10 -4.26 -16.36
CA PHE A 120 -0.99 -5.17 -16.07
C PHE A 120 0.12 -4.93 -17.07
N ILE A 121 1.30 -4.57 -16.57
CA ILE A 121 2.46 -4.24 -17.40
C ILE A 121 3.63 -5.12 -16.97
N LEU A 122 4.28 -5.75 -17.94
CA LEU A 122 5.52 -6.46 -17.73
C LEU A 122 6.66 -5.71 -18.45
N LYS A 123 7.76 -5.52 -17.73
CA LYS A 123 8.99 -4.99 -18.32
C LYS A 123 10.14 -5.95 -18.12
N GLY A 124 10.98 -6.06 -19.11
CA GLY A 124 12.25 -6.78 -19.06
C GLY A 124 13.41 -5.81 -19.29
N ASP A 125 14.30 -5.67 -18.31
CA ASP A 125 15.39 -4.70 -18.37
C ASP A 125 14.91 -3.30 -18.81
N ASP A 126 13.86 -2.81 -18.13
CA ASP A 126 13.14 -1.53 -18.34
C ASP A 126 12.38 -1.39 -19.67
N LYS A 127 12.39 -2.40 -20.55
CA LYS A 127 11.60 -2.38 -21.80
C LYS A 127 10.26 -3.06 -21.58
N GLU A 128 9.17 -2.46 -22.08
CA GLU A 128 7.85 -3.07 -22.04
C GLU A 128 7.82 -4.34 -22.89
N LEU A 129 7.45 -5.46 -22.28
CA LEU A 129 7.27 -6.76 -22.92
C LEU A 129 5.79 -7.07 -23.15
N TYR A 130 4.92 -6.58 -22.26
CA TYR A 130 3.50 -6.82 -22.29
C TYR A 130 2.74 -5.67 -21.63
N ASN A 131 1.60 -5.35 -22.20
CA ASN A 131 0.63 -4.43 -21.65
C ASN A 131 -0.77 -4.98 -21.90
N SER A 132 -1.53 -5.22 -20.84
CA SER A 132 -2.87 -5.80 -20.96
C SER A 132 -3.89 -4.86 -21.61
N GLY A 133 -3.59 -3.57 -21.73
CA GLY A 133 -4.64 -2.57 -21.84
C GLY A 133 -5.49 -2.55 -20.56
N ILE A 134 -6.56 -1.78 -20.56
CA ILE A 134 -7.46 -1.68 -19.40
C ILE A 134 -8.15 -3.04 -19.18
N VAL A 135 -8.06 -3.52 -17.94
CA VAL A 135 -8.80 -4.68 -17.42
C VAL A 135 -9.76 -4.16 -16.38
N LYS A 136 -11.04 -4.50 -16.49
CA LYS A 136 -12.10 -4.05 -15.60
C LYS A 136 -12.66 -5.18 -14.75
N LEU A 137 -13.26 -4.82 -13.63
CA LEU A 137 -14.06 -5.77 -12.85
C LEU A 137 -15.12 -6.43 -13.75
N GLY A 138 -15.18 -7.76 -13.71
CA GLY A 138 -16.10 -8.55 -14.53
C GLY A 138 -15.54 -8.99 -15.89
N ASP A 139 -14.39 -8.49 -16.33
CA ASP A 139 -13.72 -9.01 -17.52
C ASP A 139 -13.22 -10.44 -17.30
N ALA A 140 -13.20 -11.23 -18.37
CA ALA A 140 -12.56 -12.55 -18.35
C ALA A 140 -11.03 -12.40 -18.15
N PRO A 141 -10.37 -13.35 -17.48
CA PRO A 141 -8.93 -13.30 -17.29
C PRO A 141 -8.19 -13.25 -18.63
N LYS A 142 -7.15 -12.40 -18.70
CA LYS A 142 -6.25 -12.33 -19.86
C LYS A 142 -5.04 -13.22 -19.64
N THR A 143 -4.66 -13.96 -20.66
CA THR A 143 -3.47 -14.84 -20.62
C THR A 143 -2.23 -14.05 -21.00
N ILE A 144 -1.16 -14.28 -20.24
CA ILE A 144 0.19 -13.77 -20.50
C ILE A 144 1.09 -14.98 -20.74
N ASP A 145 1.86 -14.91 -21.81
CA ASP A 145 2.82 -15.93 -22.18
C ASP A 145 3.93 -15.27 -23.00
N ILE A 146 5.05 -15.00 -22.34
CA ILE A 146 6.14 -14.22 -22.94
C ILE A 146 7.50 -14.91 -22.79
N PRO A 147 8.37 -14.82 -23.81
CA PRO A 147 9.76 -15.27 -23.71
C PRO A 147 10.56 -14.29 -22.83
N LEU A 148 11.50 -14.86 -22.04
CA LEU A 148 12.38 -14.10 -21.14
C LEU A 148 13.86 -14.23 -21.46
N ASN A 149 14.20 -14.81 -22.62
CA ASN A 149 15.60 -15.09 -22.98
C ASN A 149 16.50 -13.85 -22.89
N GLY A 150 17.56 -13.94 -22.09
CA GLY A 150 18.56 -12.89 -21.93
C GLY A 150 18.17 -11.73 -21.01
N ILE A 151 16.93 -11.71 -20.51
CA ILE A 151 16.44 -10.69 -19.58
C ILE A 151 17.01 -10.96 -18.20
N LYS A 152 17.57 -9.94 -17.58
CA LYS A 152 18.09 -9.98 -16.22
C LYS A 152 17.01 -9.67 -15.19
N ILE A 153 16.29 -8.58 -15.40
CA ILE A 153 15.26 -8.09 -14.46
C ILE A 153 13.89 -8.15 -15.12
N LEU A 154 12.95 -8.79 -14.45
CA LEU A 154 11.53 -8.78 -14.80
C LEU A 154 10.76 -7.96 -13.79
N ASP A 155 10.01 -6.99 -14.28
CA ASP A 155 9.09 -6.18 -13.48
C ASP A 155 7.65 -6.57 -13.80
N LEU A 156 6.90 -6.98 -12.77
CA LEU A 156 5.46 -7.20 -12.84
C LEU A 156 4.78 -6.01 -12.15
N ILE A 157 4.07 -5.22 -12.93
CA ILE A 157 3.49 -3.94 -12.47
C ILE A 157 1.98 -3.99 -12.66
N VAL A 158 1.24 -3.50 -11.66
CA VAL A 158 -0.18 -3.18 -11.78
C VAL A 158 -0.34 -1.69 -11.52
N GLU A 159 -0.85 -0.99 -12.53
CA GLU A 159 -1.13 0.45 -12.45
C GLU A 159 -2.65 0.67 -12.35
N PRO A 160 -3.10 1.67 -11.56
CA PRO A 160 -4.48 2.13 -11.60
C PRO A 160 -4.76 2.83 -12.94
N THR A 161 -6.02 2.93 -13.29
CA THR A 161 -6.46 3.79 -14.41
C THR A 161 -6.87 5.18 -13.93
N ASP A 162 -7.45 5.99 -14.81
CA ASP A 162 -7.82 7.38 -14.49
C ASP A 162 -8.92 7.52 -13.43
N ASP A 163 -9.66 6.44 -13.12
CA ASP A 163 -10.66 6.39 -12.04
C ASP A 163 -10.03 6.24 -10.64
N GLY A 164 -8.70 6.09 -10.59
CA GLY A 164 -7.93 5.95 -9.36
C GLY A 164 -7.85 4.51 -8.84
N PRO A 165 -7.20 4.27 -7.70
CA PRO A 165 -6.88 2.94 -7.21
C PRO A 165 -8.05 2.26 -6.48
N SER A 166 -9.25 2.82 -6.50
CA SER A 166 -10.41 2.28 -5.80
C SER A 166 -10.88 0.97 -6.44
N GLY A 167 -11.05 -0.09 -5.62
CA GLY A 167 -11.52 -1.38 -6.12
C GLY A 167 -10.53 -2.16 -6.99
N ASP A 168 -9.30 -1.70 -7.13
CA ASP A 168 -8.26 -2.28 -7.99
C ASP A 168 -7.63 -3.54 -7.38
N HIS A 169 -8.47 -4.51 -7.08
CA HIS A 169 -8.10 -5.79 -6.48
C HIS A 169 -7.60 -6.75 -7.56
N ALA A 170 -6.38 -6.53 -8.01
CA ALA A 170 -5.78 -7.28 -9.11
C ALA A 170 -5.29 -8.67 -8.68
N LEU A 171 -5.38 -9.62 -9.60
CA LEU A 171 -4.92 -10.99 -9.42
C LEU A 171 -3.88 -11.35 -10.49
N TRP A 172 -2.76 -11.91 -10.03
CA TRP A 172 -1.85 -12.72 -10.82
C TRP A 172 -2.21 -14.18 -10.59
N ILE A 173 -2.76 -14.87 -11.60
CA ILE A 173 -3.25 -16.24 -11.50
C ILE A 173 -2.20 -17.16 -12.10
N THR A 174 -1.77 -18.16 -11.35
CA THR A 174 -0.76 -19.15 -11.71
C THR A 174 0.50 -18.49 -12.31
N PRO A 175 1.06 -17.46 -11.67
CA PRO A 175 2.23 -16.78 -12.18
C PRO A 175 3.47 -17.67 -11.99
N GLN A 176 4.11 -18.04 -13.11
CA GLN A 176 5.24 -18.98 -13.11
C GLN A 176 6.36 -18.56 -14.07
N ILE A 177 7.58 -18.95 -13.73
CA ILE A 177 8.77 -18.68 -14.50
C ILE A 177 9.48 -20.00 -14.80
N GLU A 178 9.72 -20.25 -16.08
CA GLU A 178 10.62 -21.32 -16.52
C GLU A 178 12.08 -20.82 -16.52
N TYR A 179 12.98 -21.59 -15.93
CA TYR A 179 14.39 -21.24 -15.80
C TYR A 179 15.31 -22.46 -15.96
N MET A 180 16.61 -22.23 -16.18
CA MET A 180 17.58 -23.29 -16.42
C MET A 180 18.28 -23.77 -15.14
N GLU A 181 19.18 -22.96 -14.59
CA GLU A 181 20.09 -23.37 -13.52
C GLU A 181 19.90 -22.54 -12.25
N ILE A 182 19.81 -21.22 -12.38
CA ILE A 182 19.74 -20.29 -11.24
C ILE A 182 18.30 -19.92 -10.97
N ILE A 183 17.86 -20.19 -9.75
CA ILE A 183 16.48 -19.91 -9.33
C ILE A 183 16.25 -18.39 -9.33
N PRO A 184 15.22 -17.89 -10.05
CA PRO A 184 14.81 -16.50 -9.97
C PRO A 184 14.44 -16.09 -8.54
N SER A 185 14.72 -14.84 -8.18
CA SER A 185 14.39 -14.34 -6.84
C SER A 185 13.78 -12.95 -6.88
N ILE A 186 12.79 -12.71 -6.00
CA ILE A 186 12.22 -11.36 -5.83
C ILE A 186 13.26 -10.52 -5.12
N ILE A 187 13.55 -9.37 -5.69
CA ILE A 187 14.44 -8.36 -5.11
C ILE A 187 13.62 -7.19 -4.56
N SER A 188 14.17 -6.54 -3.54
CA SER A 188 13.50 -5.39 -2.93
C SER A 188 13.28 -4.30 -3.96
N THR A 189 12.05 -3.86 -4.07
CA THR A 189 11.68 -2.70 -4.87
C THR A 189 11.05 -1.67 -3.95
N SER A 190 11.53 -0.44 -4.05
CA SER A 190 10.86 0.72 -3.49
C SER A 190 10.16 1.45 -4.63
N TYR A 191 9.13 2.19 -4.29
CA TYR A 191 8.51 3.09 -5.25
C TYR A 191 9.57 4.07 -5.79
N GLN A 192 10.01 3.85 -7.01
CA GLN A 192 10.92 4.75 -7.74
C GLN A 192 10.15 5.76 -8.61
N GLY A 193 8.81 5.70 -8.60
CA GLY A 193 8.03 6.76 -9.17
C GLY A 193 8.27 8.04 -8.38
N LYS A 194 8.29 9.18 -9.01
CA LYS A 194 7.96 10.43 -8.33
C LYS A 194 6.66 10.16 -7.62
N GLY A 195 6.64 10.25 -6.28
CA GLY A 195 5.40 10.26 -5.52
C GLY A 195 4.43 11.21 -6.22
N PRO A 196 3.12 11.09 -5.99
CA PRO A 196 2.18 12.00 -6.63
C PRO A 196 2.81 13.37 -6.53
N GLU A 197 3.08 13.99 -7.69
CA GLU A 197 3.67 15.34 -7.71
C GLU A 197 2.69 16.20 -6.93
N VAL A 198 2.96 16.36 -5.64
CA VAL A 198 2.25 17.34 -4.83
C VAL A 198 2.60 18.64 -5.51
N SER A 199 1.65 19.17 -6.28
CA SER A 199 1.89 20.41 -6.99
C SER A 199 2.42 21.42 -5.96
N SER A 200 3.39 22.22 -6.33
CA SER A 200 3.99 23.23 -5.43
C SER A 200 2.92 24.08 -4.74
N GLY A 201 1.75 24.23 -5.38
CA GLY A 201 0.57 24.89 -4.82
C GLY A 201 -0.11 24.09 -3.70
N THR A 202 -0.15 22.76 -3.77
CA THR A 202 -0.73 21.90 -2.72
C THR A 202 0.18 21.86 -1.50
N GLU A 203 1.48 21.76 -1.73
CA GLU A 203 2.49 21.80 -0.68
C GLU A 203 2.43 23.11 0.12
N LYS A 204 2.38 24.23 -0.58
CA LYS A 204 2.22 25.55 0.03
C LYS A 204 0.94 25.65 0.84
N LYS A 205 -0.21 25.22 0.29
CA LYS A 205 -1.50 25.21 1.00
C LYS A 205 -1.46 24.35 2.27
N LEU A 206 -0.76 23.21 2.24
CA LEU A 206 -0.61 22.32 3.39
C LEU A 206 0.23 22.98 4.47
N LEU A 207 1.38 23.53 4.13
CA LEU A 207 2.24 24.27 5.07
C LEU A 207 1.52 25.48 5.67
N ASP A 208 0.73 26.21 4.89
CA ASP A 208 -0.06 27.34 5.37
C ASP A 208 -1.17 26.89 6.36
N LYS A 209 -1.75 25.70 6.15
CA LYS A 209 -2.68 25.09 7.14
C LYS A 209 -1.96 24.71 8.44
N ILE A 210 -0.79 24.11 8.34
CA ILE A 210 0.02 23.74 9.51
C ILE A 210 0.37 24.97 10.34
N LYS A 211 0.78 26.06 9.71
CA LYS A 211 1.13 27.32 10.40
C LYS A 211 -0.04 27.93 11.17
N ARG A 212 -1.29 27.62 10.82
CA ARG A 212 -2.49 28.08 11.51
C ARG A 212 -2.86 27.25 12.73
N LEU A 213 -2.24 26.10 12.93
CA LEU A 213 -2.45 25.27 14.11
C LEU A 213 -1.82 25.92 15.34
N PRO A 214 -2.37 25.68 16.54
CA PRO A 214 -1.71 26.07 17.78
C PRO A 214 -0.30 25.48 17.81
N GLN A 215 0.68 26.26 18.27
CA GLN A 215 2.06 25.79 18.34
C GLN A 215 2.31 25.06 19.66
N GLN A 216 3.06 23.98 19.59
CA GLN A 216 3.55 23.23 20.74
C GLN A 216 5.08 23.25 20.73
N GLY A 217 5.67 23.79 21.80
CA GLY A 217 7.12 23.75 21.98
C GLY A 217 7.67 22.33 22.16
N LEU A 218 8.93 22.14 21.83
CA LEU A 218 9.68 20.89 22.03
C LEU A 218 10.91 21.19 22.91
N PRO A 219 11.35 20.26 23.79
CA PRO A 219 10.75 18.94 24.07
C PRO A 219 9.40 19.04 24.77
N LEU A 220 8.60 17.97 24.62
CA LEU A 220 7.33 17.88 25.33
C LEU A 220 7.55 17.70 26.82
N GLU A 221 6.87 18.50 27.64
CA GLU A 221 6.89 18.31 29.07
C GLU A 221 6.14 17.06 29.50
N ASN A 222 6.67 16.38 30.52
CA ASN A 222 5.98 15.24 31.12
C ASN A 222 4.75 15.73 31.91
N THR A 223 3.70 14.91 31.90
CA THR A 223 2.52 15.13 32.72
C THR A 223 2.60 14.30 33.99
N SER A 224 2.47 14.93 35.14
CA SER A 224 2.61 14.30 36.46
C SER A 224 1.26 14.03 37.14
N PHE A 225 0.21 13.62 36.41
CA PHE A 225 -1.04 13.25 37.04
C PHE A 225 -1.29 11.75 36.97
N ASP A 226 -1.88 11.20 38.02
CA ASP A 226 -2.29 9.80 38.04
C ASP A 226 -3.63 9.64 37.32
N TRP A 227 -3.60 9.17 36.10
CA TRP A 227 -4.78 9.00 35.26
C TRP A 227 -5.75 7.91 35.76
N LEU A 228 -5.29 7.02 36.66
CA LEU A 228 -6.14 6.03 37.33
C LEU A 228 -6.97 6.65 38.44
N LEU A 229 -6.43 7.66 39.09
CA LEU A 229 -7.08 8.32 40.22
C LEU A 229 -7.76 9.63 39.85
N GLN A 230 -7.32 10.27 38.77
CA GLN A 230 -7.83 11.58 38.36
C GLN A 230 -8.19 11.56 36.85
N PRO A 231 -9.40 11.95 36.47
CA PRO A 231 -9.75 12.07 35.07
C PRO A 231 -8.84 13.10 34.39
N SER A 232 -8.30 12.74 33.21
CA SER A 232 -7.52 13.68 32.43
C SER A 232 -8.35 14.91 32.06
N ARG A 233 -7.86 16.09 32.40
CA ARG A 233 -8.44 17.38 31.97
C ARG A 233 -7.95 17.78 30.57
N SER A 234 -6.99 17.05 30.00
CA SER A 234 -6.43 17.35 28.71
C SER A 234 -7.39 16.94 27.59
N LYS A 235 -7.63 17.85 26.68
CA LYS A 235 -8.38 17.57 25.45
C LYS A 235 -7.41 17.11 24.36
N ALA A 236 -7.85 16.18 23.55
CA ALA A 236 -7.09 15.84 22.35
C ALA A 236 -6.98 17.05 21.42
N GLY A 237 -5.81 17.28 20.87
CA GLY A 237 -5.52 18.42 20.00
C GLY A 237 -4.49 18.11 18.95
N ILE A 238 -4.49 18.95 17.93
CA ILE A 238 -3.51 18.96 16.84
C ILE A 238 -2.72 20.26 16.96
N TYR A 239 -1.41 20.14 16.95
CA TYR A 239 -0.50 21.27 17.11
C TYR A 239 0.54 21.27 15.99
N ALA A 240 1.04 22.45 15.64
CA ALA A 240 2.22 22.57 14.79
C ALA A 240 3.49 22.59 15.65
N THR A 241 4.56 22.00 15.13
CA THR A 241 5.90 22.21 15.71
C THR A 241 6.44 23.59 15.35
N PRO A 242 7.38 24.15 16.16
CA PRO A 242 7.91 25.50 15.91
C PRO A 242 8.56 25.69 14.54
N ASP A 243 9.10 24.62 13.94
CA ASP A 243 9.66 24.64 12.59
C ASP A 243 8.60 24.69 11.48
N GLY A 244 7.31 24.55 11.83
CA GLY A 244 6.20 24.58 10.89
C GLY A 244 6.17 23.42 9.86
N LYS A 245 7.00 22.39 10.08
CA LYS A 245 7.15 21.24 9.15
C LYS A 245 6.55 19.95 9.67
N SER A 246 6.14 19.92 10.93
CA SER A 246 5.59 18.75 11.58
C SER A 246 4.31 19.09 12.33
N ILE A 247 3.48 18.08 12.52
CA ILE A 247 2.27 18.17 13.36
C ILE A 247 2.41 17.22 14.54
N LEU A 248 1.80 17.59 15.63
CA LEU A 248 1.72 16.82 16.86
C LEU A 248 0.26 16.52 17.17
N LEU A 249 -0.09 15.25 17.28
CA LEU A 249 -1.37 14.82 17.85
C LEU A 249 -1.14 14.48 19.31
N SER A 250 -1.87 15.09 20.22
CA SER A 250 -1.72 14.83 21.65
C SER A 250 -3.07 14.80 22.34
N ASN A 251 -3.23 13.85 23.27
CA ASN A 251 -4.38 13.79 24.20
C ASN A 251 -3.95 14.14 25.63
N GLY A 252 -2.73 14.68 25.82
CA GLY A 252 -2.16 15.01 27.12
C GLY A 252 -1.41 13.86 27.79
N MET A 253 -1.68 12.60 27.43
CA MET A 253 -0.99 11.42 27.97
C MET A 253 0.00 10.84 26.98
N VAL A 254 -0.39 10.78 25.72
CA VAL A 254 0.44 10.33 24.61
C VAL A 254 0.46 11.42 23.55
N ALA A 255 1.60 11.59 22.91
CA ALA A 255 1.74 12.46 21.76
C ALA A 255 2.41 11.72 20.61
N ARG A 256 1.91 11.92 19.39
CA ARG A 256 2.50 11.39 18.18
C ARG A 256 2.87 12.51 17.23
N MET A 257 4.13 12.56 16.86
CA MET A 257 4.69 13.59 15.99
C MET A 257 4.87 13.07 14.57
N PHE A 258 4.40 13.83 13.60
CA PHE A 258 4.50 13.50 12.18
C PHE A 258 5.26 14.59 11.44
N ARG A 259 6.22 14.20 10.62
CA ARG A 259 6.74 15.02 9.54
C ARG A 259 5.75 14.96 8.37
N VAL A 260 5.27 16.11 7.91
CA VAL A 260 4.18 16.12 6.91
C VAL A 260 4.72 16.00 5.49
N LEU A 261 5.89 16.56 5.20
CA LEU A 261 6.49 16.57 3.87
C LEU A 261 7.92 15.97 3.93
N PRO A 262 8.35 15.34 2.82
CA PRO A 262 7.68 15.07 1.55
C PRO A 262 6.66 13.92 1.64
N ASN A 263 6.84 13.01 2.57
CA ASN A 263 5.97 11.85 2.83
C ASN A 263 5.62 11.85 4.31
N LEU A 264 4.33 11.77 4.62
CA LEU A 264 3.90 11.71 6.00
C LEU A 264 4.62 10.58 6.74
N SER A 265 5.37 10.91 7.78
CA SER A 265 6.15 9.92 8.54
C SER A 265 6.04 10.20 10.04
N THR A 266 5.84 9.17 10.84
CA THR A 266 5.96 9.30 12.30
C THR A 266 7.40 9.57 12.66
N LEU A 267 7.65 10.68 13.36
CA LEU A 267 8.95 11.02 13.90
C LEU A 267 9.10 10.53 15.33
N ASP A 268 8.02 10.52 16.10
CA ASP A 268 8.03 10.07 17.48
C ASP A 268 6.62 9.70 17.96
N ILE A 269 6.58 8.74 18.89
CA ILE A 269 5.43 8.43 19.73
C ILE A 269 5.88 8.56 21.16
N PHE A 270 5.46 9.62 21.83
CA PHE A 270 5.97 10.00 23.13
C PHE A 270 4.93 9.72 24.23
N ASN A 271 5.33 8.92 25.22
CA ASN A 271 4.54 8.73 26.43
C ASN A 271 4.84 9.87 27.39
N ARG A 272 3.93 10.84 27.51
CA ARG A 272 4.12 12.02 28.34
C ARG A 272 4.09 11.74 29.85
N MET A 273 3.62 10.56 30.24
CA MET A 273 3.55 10.16 31.65
C MET A 273 4.88 9.56 32.13
N THR A 274 5.56 8.81 31.26
CA THR A 274 6.87 8.21 31.58
C THR A 274 8.06 9.01 31.05
N GLY A 275 7.82 9.91 30.09
CA GLY A 275 8.88 10.65 29.41
C GLY A 275 9.62 9.85 28.34
N GLU A 276 9.08 8.68 27.95
CA GLU A 276 9.76 7.76 27.05
C GLU A 276 9.23 7.89 25.61
N SER A 277 10.16 7.82 24.63
CA SER A 277 9.84 7.58 23.24
C SER A 277 9.56 6.09 23.01
N MET A 278 8.44 5.80 22.36
CA MET A 278 8.05 4.44 22.00
C MET A 278 8.40 4.13 20.54
N LEU A 279 9.03 5.07 19.84
CA LEU A 279 9.38 4.87 18.42
C LEU A 279 10.52 3.88 18.29
N ARG A 280 10.32 2.86 17.47
CA ARG A 280 11.34 1.83 17.17
C ARG A 280 12.05 2.08 15.85
N ALA A 281 11.33 2.65 14.87
CA ALA A 281 11.86 2.98 13.56
C ALA A 281 11.06 4.13 12.94
N VAL A 282 11.67 4.89 12.03
CA VAL A 282 11.00 5.91 11.23
C VAL A 282 10.76 5.37 9.83
N SER A 283 9.50 5.38 9.40
CA SER A 283 9.10 5.03 8.04
C SER A 283 8.01 5.97 7.54
N SER A 284 7.82 6.04 6.22
CA SER A 284 6.69 6.80 5.65
C SER A 284 5.38 6.15 6.04
N GLU A 285 4.43 6.95 6.52
CA GLU A 285 3.10 6.48 6.94
C GLU A 285 2.25 5.92 5.78
N GLY A 286 2.61 6.22 4.55
CA GLY A 286 1.97 5.67 3.36
C GLY A 286 2.58 4.37 2.86
N SER A 287 3.68 3.89 3.48
CA SER A 287 4.27 2.59 3.14
C SER A 287 3.93 1.59 4.22
N LEU A 288 3.10 0.63 3.92
CA LEU A 288 2.81 -0.52 4.80
C LEU A 288 3.95 -1.56 4.81
N ASN A 289 5.06 -1.26 4.16
CA ASN A 289 6.28 -2.04 4.23
C ASN A 289 7.11 -1.61 5.46
N SER A 290 6.57 -1.81 6.64
CA SER A 290 7.42 -1.85 7.82
C SER A 290 8.20 -3.16 7.79
N GLN A 291 9.43 -3.12 7.35
CA GLN A 291 10.38 -4.16 7.75
C GLN A 291 10.62 -3.99 9.26
N ILE A 292 10.10 -4.90 10.03
CA ILE A 292 10.61 -5.23 11.35
C ILE A 292 11.42 -6.50 11.18
#